data_b51c0e554fd98411d85e5ab6b91d199c
#
_entry.id   b51c0e554fd98411d85e5ab6b91d199c
#
_cell.length_a   1.000
_cell.length_b   1.000
_cell.length_c   1.000
_cell.angle_alpha   90.00
_cell.angle_beta   90.00
_cell.angle_gamma   90.00
#
_symmetry.space_group_name_H-M   'P 1'
#
loop_
_entity.id
_entity.type
_entity.pdbx_description
1 polymer ?
#
loop_
_entity_poly.entity_id
_entity_poly.type
_entity_poly.pdbx_seq_one_letter_code
_entity_poly.pdbx_strand_id
1 'polypeptide(L)'
;MKIVESNLKFKNTPQKRLTTTKIVIHHADATTCNAHMIDSWHKARGWSGMGYHFLVRKEGGVVETGRPINTIGAHCTGQNNDSIGICFEGDFDRETMTNEQLQTGRELIAYLRDIYGQKIRIVRHKDLMATDCPGKNFPFEELIKTEKVKKAKKTKYKGKFPTLAKGECIGRGDKGEKVRLLQLFLNWYGNYGLIINSDCDAKTESAIKNFQTSEKLTVDGLFGKKSLAKAKKVKK
;
A
#
# COMPACT_ATOMS: atom_id res chain seq x y z
N MET A 1 -8.02 -4.08 6.53
CA MET A 1 -6.62 -3.89 6.99
C MET A 1 -6.37 -2.45 7.42
N LYS A 2 -5.41 -2.24 8.34
CA LYS A 2 -4.92 -0.94 8.79
C LYS A 2 -3.45 -0.80 8.34
N ILE A 3 -3.14 0.21 7.53
CA ILE A 3 -1.75 0.49 7.14
C ILE A 3 -1.15 1.46 8.15
N VAL A 4 0.00 1.10 8.71
CA VAL A 4 0.75 1.87 9.71
C VAL A 4 2.10 2.26 9.13
N GLU A 5 2.40 3.55 9.15
CA GLU A 5 3.70 4.08 8.71
C GLU A 5 4.77 3.77 9.76
N SER A 6 5.80 3.04 9.37
CA SER A 6 6.90 2.69 10.28
C SER A 6 7.97 3.78 10.38
N ASN A 7 7.93 4.79 9.53
CA ASN A 7 8.86 5.93 9.52
C ASN A 7 10.36 5.51 9.54
N LEU A 8 10.70 4.44 8.82
CA LEU A 8 12.05 3.91 8.76
C LEU A 8 13.02 4.89 8.09
N LYS A 9 14.23 4.98 8.62
CA LYS A 9 15.32 5.78 8.04
C LYS A 9 16.29 4.87 7.30
N PHE A 10 16.45 5.08 6.00
CA PHE A 10 17.40 4.34 5.16
C PHE A 10 18.76 5.03 5.13
N LYS A 11 19.87 4.25 5.11
CA LYS A 11 21.24 4.80 4.97
C LYS A 11 21.39 5.58 3.67
N ASN A 12 20.80 5.06 2.58
CA ASN A 12 20.76 5.72 1.28
C ASN A 12 19.29 5.86 0.85
N THR A 13 18.95 6.95 0.19
CA THR A 13 17.60 7.16 -0.36
C THR A 13 17.27 6.05 -1.36
N PRO A 14 16.19 5.27 -1.14
CA PRO A 14 15.79 4.24 -2.08
C PRO A 14 15.48 4.83 -3.46
N GLN A 15 16.06 4.24 -4.51
CA GLN A 15 15.85 4.70 -5.89
C GLN A 15 14.42 4.46 -6.34
N LYS A 16 13.89 5.35 -7.19
CA LYS A 16 12.55 5.23 -7.76
C LYS A 16 12.47 4.01 -8.70
N ARG A 17 11.41 3.22 -8.56
CA ARG A 17 11.08 2.14 -9.48
C ARG A 17 10.28 2.69 -10.67
N LEU A 18 10.69 2.34 -11.89
CA LEU A 18 10.06 2.84 -13.12
C LEU A 18 8.83 2.03 -13.50
N THR A 19 8.87 0.71 -13.31
CA THR A 19 7.79 -0.21 -13.67
C THR A 19 7.49 -1.15 -12.50
N THR A 20 6.27 -1.67 -12.45
CA THR A 20 5.89 -2.69 -11.47
C THR A 20 5.11 -3.78 -12.19
N THR A 21 5.69 -4.97 -12.29
CA THR A 21 5.13 -6.10 -13.03
C THR A 21 4.69 -7.24 -12.13
N LYS A 22 5.22 -7.29 -10.90
CA LYS A 22 4.96 -8.39 -9.97
C LYS A 22 4.98 -7.97 -8.51
N ILE A 23 4.33 -8.78 -7.70
CA ILE A 23 4.39 -8.79 -6.23
C ILE A 23 5.09 -10.08 -5.83
N VAL A 24 6.13 -9.97 -5.01
CA VAL A 24 6.87 -11.12 -4.48
C VAL A 24 6.52 -11.31 -3.01
N ILE A 25 6.09 -12.53 -2.69
CA ILE A 25 5.66 -12.92 -1.35
C ILE A 25 6.82 -13.58 -0.60
N HIS A 26 7.04 -13.10 0.62
CA HIS A 26 8.06 -13.56 1.55
C HIS A 26 7.47 -13.86 2.93
N HIS A 27 8.20 -14.62 3.73
CA HIS A 27 8.04 -14.64 5.18
C HIS A 27 9.25 -14.02 5.87
N ALA A 28 9.08 -13.72 7.16
CA ALA A 28 10.16 -13.11 7.93
C ALA A 28 11.21 -14.13 8.41
N ASP A 29 10.90 -15.42 8.33
CA ASP A 29 11.69 -16.52 8.94
C ASP A 29 11.92 -16.26 10.44
N ALA A 30 10.93 -15.67 11.10
CA ALA A 30 10.93 -15.32 12.50
C ALA A 30 9.50 -15.31 13.03
N THR A 31 9.26 -16.01 14.13
CA THR A 31 7.93 -16.17 14.73
C THR A 31 7.26 -14.85 15.08
N THR A 32 8.06 -13.88 15.53
CA THR A 32 7.58 -12.52 15.87
C THR A 32 8.57 -11.48 15.38
N CYS A 33 8.06 -10.47 14.67
CA CYS A 33 8.85 -9.34 14.23
C CYS A 33 7.97 -8.15 13.88
N ASN A 34 8.57 -6.97 13.78
CA ASN A 34 7.97 -5.77 13.24
C ASN A 34 8.91 -5.12 12.22
N ALA A 35 8.45 -4.07 11.55
CA ALA A 35 9.24 -3.41 10.50
C ALA A 35 10.58 -2.86 11.02
N HIS A 36 10.62 -2.34 12.26
CA HIS A 36 11.87 -1.86 12.86
C HIS A 36 12.86 -2.98 13.15
N MET A 37 12.39 -4.14 13.60
CA MET A 37 13.25 -5.31 13.82
C MET A 37 13.86 -5.79 12.49
N ILE A 38 13.04 -5.95 11.45
CA ILE A 38 13.52 -6.33 10.11
C ILE A 38 14.49 -5.28 9.57
N ASP A 39 14.21 -4.00 9.75
CA ASP A 39 15.11 -2.90 9.34
C ASP A 39 16.46 -3.03 10.02
N SER A 40 16.47 -3.31 11.33
CA SER A 40 17.70 -3.52 12.12
C SER A 40 18.48 -4.74 11.64
N TRP A 41 17.81 -5.87 11.39
CA TRP A 41 18.46 -7.09 10.86
C TRP A 41 19.08 -6.88 9.49
N HIS A 42 18.38 -6.16 8.61
CA HIS A 42 18.89 -5.85 7.28
C HIS A 42 20.09 -4.86 7.34
N LYS A 43 20.03 -3.87 8.23
CA LYS A 43 21.17 -2.96 8.47
C LYS A 43 22.39 -3.66 9.05
N ALA A 44 22.20 -4.65 9.92
CA ALA A 44 23.28 -5.47 10.46
C ALA A 44 23.97 -6.30 9.36
N ARG A 45 23.23 -6.67 8.29
CA ARG A 45 23.79 -7.32 7.09
C ARG A 45 24.43 -6.34 6.10
N GLY A 46 24.59 -5.05 6.46
CA GLY A 46 25.18 -4.01 5.60
C GLY A 46 24.19 -3.36 4.63
N TRP A 47 22.91 -3.70 4.66
CA TRP A 47 21.92 -3.11 3.76
C TRP A 47 21.53 -1.70 4.18
N SER A 48 20.91 -0.96 3.27
CA SER A 48 20.46 0.42 3.54
C SER A 48 19.32 0.51 4.56
N GLY A 49 18.61 -0.59 4.80
CA GLY A 49 17.47 -0.71 5.69
C GLY A 49 16.55 -1.83 5.22
N MET A 50 15.33 -1.87 5.72
CA MET A 50 14.34 -2.89 5.37
C MET A 50 14.21 -3.07 3.85
N GLY A 51 14.30 -4.31 3.36
CA GLY A 51 14.24 -4.63 1.93
C GLY A 51 12.84 -4.68 1.35
N TYR A 52 11.84 -4.97 2.17
CA TYR A 52 10.45 -5.13 1.77
C TYR A 52 9.71 -3.79 1.72
N HIS A 53 8.60 -3.74 0.99
CA HIS A 53 7.71 -2.57 0.94
C HIS A 53 6.63 -2.62 2.02
N PHE A 54 6.21 -3.84 2.37
CA PHE A 54 5.19 -4.07 3.38
C PHE A 54 5.54 -5.26 4.25
N LEU A 55 5.12 -5.18 5.52
CA LEU A 55 5.08 -6.29 6.45
C LEU A 55 3.63 -6.50 6.91
N VAL A 56 3.10 -7.69 6.66
CA VAL A 56 1.77 -8.11 7.16
C VAL A 56 1.96 -8.75 8.53
N ARG A 57 1.38 -8.13 9.57
CA ARG A 57 1.47 -8.61 10.94
C ARG A 57 0.52 -9.78 11.17
N LYS A 58 0.83 -10.65 12.14
CA LYS A 58 0.01 -11.80 12.51
C LYS A 58 -1.38 -11.43 13.01
N GLU A 59 -1.48 -10.30 13.70
CA GLU A 59 -2.68 -9.88 14.42
C GLU A 59 -3.04 -8.43 14.14
N GLY A 60 -4.28 -8.05 14.51
CA GLY A 60 -4.77 -6.69 14.47
C GLY A 60 -5.09 -6.16 13.07
N GLY A 61 -5.07 -7.02 12.04
CA GLY A 61 -5.30 -6.60 10.66
C GLY A 61 -4.31 -5.52 10.19
N VAL A 62 -3.07 -5.53 10.72
CA VAL A 62 -2.07 -4.47 10.53
C VAL A 62 -1.12 -4.82 9.40
N VAL A 63 -0.83 -3.81 8.57
CA VAL A 63 0.24 -3.79 7.59
C VAL A 63 1.19 -2.64 7.93
N GLU A 64 2.44 -2.93 8.20
CA GLU A 64 3.48 -1.93 8.43
C GLU A 64 4.19 -1.59 7.12
N THR A 65 4.47 -0.29 6.88
CA THR A 65 5.21 0.13 5.70
C THR A 65 6.71 -0.08 5.90
N GLY A 66 7.39 -0.50 4.84
CA GLY A 66 8.85 -0.58 4.76
C GLY A 66 9.40 0.49 3.81
N ARG A 67 9.99 0.05 2.68
CA ARG A 67 10.40 0.96 1.60
C ARG A 67 9.20 1.67 1.00
N PRO A 68 9.35 2.94 0.58
CA PRO A 68 8.29 3.62 -0.16
C PRO A 68 7.83 2.78 -1.36
N ILE A 69 6.51 2.69 -1.54
CA ILE A 69 5.88 1.77 -2.51
C ILE A 69 6.38 1.94 -3.96
N ASN A 70 6.83 3.13 -4.32
CA ASN A 70 7.31 3.49 -5.66
C ASN A 70 8.83 3.37 -5.81
N THR A 71 9.53 2.73 -4.88
CA THR A 71 10.99 2.57 -4.92
C THR A 71 11.42 1.14 -5.21
N ILE A 72 12.67 0.97 -5.62
CA ILE A 72 13.29 -0.34 -5.83
C ILE A 72 13.46 -1.04 -4.48
N GLY A 73 13.06 -2.30 -4.41
CA GLY A 73 13.21 -3.15 -3.23
C GLY A 73 14.65 -3.63 -2.99
N ALA A 74 14.84 -4.39 -1.91
CA ALA A 74 16.03 -5.19 -1.66
C ALA A 74 15.61 -6.52 -1.02
N HIS A 75 14.74 -7.28 -1.71
CA HIS A 75 14.10 -8.48 -1.19
C HIS A 75 14.25 -9.70 -2.10
N CYS A 76 14.60 -9.51 -3.38
CA CYS A 76 14.78 -10.58 -4.33
C CYS A 76 15.81 -10.15 -5.37
N THR A 77 17.04 -10.67 -5.28
CA THR A 77 18.14 -10.28 -6.17
C THR A 77 17.78 -10.51 -7.64
N GLY A 78 18.09 -9.53 -8.49
CA GLY A 78 17.74 -9.56 -9.92
C GLY A 78 16.28 -9.24 -10.25
N GLN A 79 15.38 -9.17 -9.24
CA GLN A 79 13.95 -8.96 -9.44
C GLN A 79 13.41 -7.68 -8.75
N ASN A 80 14.28 -6.93 -8.06
CA ASN A 80 13.87 -5.76 -7.27
C ASN A 80 13.41 -4.58 -8.11
N ASN A 81 13.90 -4.46 -9.35
CA ASN A 81 13.71 -3.27 -10.20
C ASN A 81 12.26 -3.11 -10.70
N ASP A 82 11.48 -4.19 -10.69
CA ASP A 82 10.12 -4.20 -11.20
C ASP A 82 9.11 -4.92 -10.29
N SER A 83 9.45 -5.10 -9.00
CA SER A 83 8.63 -5.82 -8.04
C SER A 83 8.36 -5.06 -6.74
N ILE A 84 7.26 -5.44 -6.09
CA ILE A 84 6.92 -5.09 -4.72
C ILE A 84 7.15 -6.32 -3.84
N GLY A 85 7.93 -6.21 -2.78
CA GLY A 85 8.10 -7.26 -1.78
C GLY A 85 7.09 -7.09 -0.64
N ILE A 86 6.30 -8.12 -0.38
CA ILE A 86 5.46 -8.26 0.80
C ILE A 86 6.06 -9.35 1.68
N CYS A 87 6.39 -9.00 2.90
CA CYS A 87 6.82 -9.92 3.93
C CYS A 87 5.66 -10.23 4.88
N PHE A 88 5.50 -11.46 5.28
CA PHE A 88 4.56 -11.89 6.31
C PHE A 88 5.34 -12.22 7.58
N GLU A 89 4.91 -11.67 8.72
CA GLU A 89 5.43 -12.02 10.02
C GLU A 89 5.16 -13.50 10.27
N GLY A 90 6.19 -14.28 10.55
CA GLY A 90 6.08 -15.70 10.79
C GLY A 90 7.24 -16.51 10.23
N ASP A 91 7.45 -17.70 10.80
CA ASP A 91 8.28 -18.78 10.28
C ASP A 91 7.36 -19.89 9.75
N PHE A 92 6.97 -19.79 8.47
CA PHE A 92 6.03 -20.75 7.87
C PHE A 92 6.68 -22.07 7.44
N ASP A 93 7.90 -22.35 7.86
CA ASP A 93 8.44 -23.71 7.87
C ASP A 93 8.04 -24.47 9.14
N ARG A 94 7.70 -23.75 10.22
CA ARG A 94 7.37 -24.29 11.53
C ARG A 94 5.96 -24.03 11.99
N GLU A 95 5.35 -22.92 11.57
CA GLU A 95 4.02 -22.49 11.98
C GLU A 95 3.06 -22.33 10.80
N THR A 96 1.79 -22.14 11.09
CA THR A 96 0.73 -21.86 10.10
C THR A 96 0.26 -20.43 10.22
N MET A 97 -0.17 -19.86 9.11
CA MET A 97 -0.71 -18.52 9.06
C MET A 97 -2.06 -18.41 9.77
N THR A 98 -2.29 -17.35 10.52
CA THR A 98 -3.60 -17.08 11.10
C THR A 98 -4.60 -16.65 10.01
N ASN A 99 -5.89 -16.90 10.23
CA ASN A 99 -6.94 -16.46 9.32
C ASN A 99 -6.98 -14.93 9.18
N GLU A 100 -6.69 -14.20 10.26
CA GLU A 100 -6.64 -12.75 10.26
C GLU A 100 -5.49 -12.23 9.39
N GLN A 101 -4.30 -12.83 9.50
CA GLN A 101 -3.15 -12.48 8.69
C GLN A 101 -3.39 -12.79 7.21
N LEU A 102 -3.98 -13.95 6.90
CA LEU A 102 -4.36 -14.34 5.55
C LEU A 102 -5.33 -13.33 4.93
N GLN A 103 -6.37 -12.94 5.69
CA GLN A 103 -7.34 -11.95 5.24
C GLN A 103 -6.69 -10.57 5.03
N THR A 104 -5.81 -10.16 5.93
CA THR A 104 -5.04 -8.90 5.81
C THR A 104 -4.16 -8.90 4.57
N GLY A 105 -3.50 -10.01 4.28
CA GLY A 105 -2.69 -10.20 3.08
C GLY A 105 -3.52 -10.10 1.79
N ARG A 106 -4.71 -10.72 1.76
CA ARG A 106 -5.67 -10.63 0.64
C ARG A 106 -6.10 -9.17 0.39
N GLU A 107 -6.41 -8.44 1.45
CA GLU A 107 -6.79 -7.03 1.36
C GLU A 107 -5.64 -6.15 0.84
N LEU A 108 -4.40 -6.41 1.26
CA LEU A 108 -3.22 -5.73 0.75
C LEU A 108 -3.00 -6.03 -0.74
N ILE A 109 -3.14 -7.30 -1.16
CA ILE A 109 -3.04 -7.69 -2.57
C ILE A 109 -4.12 -7.00 -3.40
N ALA A 110 -5.37 -6.96 -2.92
CA ALA A 110 -6.45 -6.27 -3.61
C ALA A 110 -6.15 -4.77 -3.75
N TYR A 111 -5.66 -4.12 -2.70
CA TYR A 111 -5.21 -2.73 -2.73
C TYR A 111 -4.12 -2.49 -3.77
N LEU A 112 -3.12 -3.37 -3.85
CA LEU A 112 -2.03 -3.25 -4.82
C LEU A 112 -2.52 -3.52 -6.27
N ARG A 113 -3.47 -4.43 -6.45
CA ARG A 113 -4.13 -4.66 -7.75
C ARG A 113 -4.91 -3.44 -8.23
N ASP A 114 -5.51 -2.68 -7.32
CA ASP A 114 -6.19 -1.43 -7.67
C ASP A 114 -5.20 -0.34 -8.14
N ILE A 115 -3.97 -0.35 -7.62
CA ILE A 115 -2.91 0.62 -8.01
C ILE A 115 -2.20 0.21 -9.30
N TYR A 116 -1.79 -1.07 -9.40
CA TYR A 116 -0.88 -1.56 -10.45
C TYR A 116 -1.58 -2.39 -11.53
N GLY A 117 -2.88 -2.61 -11.40
CA GLY A 117 -3.71 -3.36 -12.33
C GLY A 117 -4.00 -4.79 -11.88
N GLN A 118 -5.19 -5.27 -12.23
CA GLN A 118 -5.71 -6.58 -11.79
C GLN A 118 -4.88 -7.77 -12.30
N LYS A 119 -4.10 -7.58 -13.36
CA LYS A 119 -3.25 -8.63 -13.97
C LYS A 119 -1.83 -8.67 -13.41
N ILE A 120 -1.49 -7.86 -12.40
CA ILE A 120 -0.18 -7.93 -11.77
C ILE A 120 0.11 -9.34 -11.27
N ARG A 121 1.29 -9.87 -11.61
CA ARG A 121 1.68 -11.23 -11.21
C ARG A 121 1.97 -11.26 -9.72
N ILE A 122 1.53 -12.34 -9.05
CA ILE A 122 1.87 -12.60 -7.65
C ILE A 122 2.65 -13.90 -7.65
N VAL A 123 3.84 -13.88 -7.07
CA VAL A 123 4.78 -15.01 -7.07
C VAL A 123 5.41 -15.15 -5.69
N ARG A 124 5.85 -16.36 -5.35
CA ARG A 124 6.63 -16.62 -4.14
C ARG A 124 8.10 -16.30 -4.41
N HIS A 125 8.86 -16.02 -3.38
CA HIS A 125 10.30 -15.84 -3.51
C HIS A 125 10.97 -17.08 -4.14
N LYS A 126 10.58 -18.28 -3.72
CA LYS A 126 11.08 -19.55 -4.28
C LYS A 126 10.74 -19.80 -5.75
N ASP A 127 9.79 -19.09 -6.31
CA ASP A 127 9.48 -19.19 -7.75
C ASP A 127 10.50 -18.41 -8.61
N LEU A 128 11.34 -17.58 -7.98
CA LEU A 128 12.30 -16.70 -8.64
C LEU A 128 13.77 -16.99 -8.28
N MET A 129 14.00 -17.64 -7.13
CA MET A 129 15.34 -17.94 -6.61
C MET A 129 15.34 -19.27 -5.88
N ALA A 130 16.53 -19.89 -5.75
CA ALA A 130 16.73 -21.09 -4.90
C ALA A 130 16.61 -20.71 -3.42
N THR A 131 15.45 -20.90 -2.84
CA THR A 131 15.11 -20.63 -1.42
C THR A 131 13.82 -21.35 -1.06
N ASP A 132 13.57 -21.62 0.20
CA ASP A 132 12.30 -22.19 0.69
C ASP A 132 11.23 -21.12 0.99
N CYS A 133 11.64 -19.85 1.00
CA CYS A 133 10.74 -18.70 1.28
C CYS A 133 9.57 -18.65 0.28
N PRO A 134 8.34 -18.52 0.74
CA PRO A 134 7.87 -18.10 2.07
C PRO A 134 7.58 -19.25 3.07
N GLY A 135 8.17 -20.42 2.90
CA GLY A 135 7.99 -21.58 3.77
C GLY A 135 6.98 -22.59 3.23
N LYS A 136 7.11 -23.87 3.70
CA LYS A 136 6.29 -24.99 3.22
C LYS A 136 4.81 -24.91 3.65
N ASN A 137 4.56 -24.29 4.82
CA ASN A 137 3.21 -24.15 5.38
C ASN A 137 2.52 -22.85 4.97
N PHE A 138 3.18 -22.03 4.10
CA PHE A 138 2.60 -20.76 3.65
C PHE A 138 1.39 -21.02 2.73
N PRO A 139 0.18 -20.52 3.04
CA PRO A 139 -1.04 -20.80 2.28
C PRO A 139 -1.16 -19.94 1.02
N PHE A 140 -0.20 -20.10 0.09
CA PHE A 140 -0.09 -19.23 -1.09
C PHE A 140 -1.34 -19.26 -1.97
N GLU A 141 -1.88 -20.46 -2.24
CA GLU A 141 -3.05 -20.59 -3.10
C GLU A 141 -4.29 -19.95 -2.49
N GLU A 142 -4.45 -20.04 -1.17
CA GLU A 142 -5.51 -19.34 -0.45
C GLU A 142 -5.29 -17.83 -0.49
N LEU A 143 -4.05 -17.36 -0.35
CA LEU A 143 -3.71 -15.94 -0.36
C LEU A 143 -4.08 -15.28 -1.70
N ILE A 144 -3.76 -15.94 -2.81
CA ILE A 144 -3.98 -15.38 -4.16
C ILE A 144 -5.39 -15.65 -4.71
N LYS A 145 -6.15 -16.56 -4.07
CA LYS A 145 -7.55 -16.77 -4.46
C LYS A 145 -8.27 -15.43 -4.51
N THR A 146 -8.63 -15.05 -5.72
CA THR A 146 -9.64 -14.02 -5.88
C THR A 146 -10.95 -14.64 -5.39
N GLU A 147 -11.27 -14.46 -4.12
CA GLU A 147 -12.66 -14.64 -3.75
C GLU A 147 -13.44 -13.75 -4.71
N LYS A 148 -14.50 -14.32 -5.33
CA LYS A 148 -15.57 -13.46 -5.85
C LYS A 148 -16.05 -12.66 -4.66
N VAL A 149 -15.40 -11.51 -4.42
CA VAL A 149 -15.86 -10.53 -3.44
C VAL A 149 -17.33 -10.39 -3.81
N LYS A 150 -18.23 -10.91 -2.96
CA LYS A 150 -19.65 -10.64 -3.08
C LYS A 150 -19.68 -9.14 -3.22
N LYS A 151 -20.02 -8.63 -4.42
CA LYS A 151 -19.95 -7.19 -4.73
C LYS A 151 -20.67 -6.50 -3.59
N ALA A 152 -19.90 -5.99 -2.62
CA ALA A 152 -20.45 -5.15 -1.58
C ALA A 152 -21.23 -4.08 -2.33
N LYS A 153 -22.48 -3.86 -1.98
CA LYS A 153 -23.32 -2.85 -2.67
C LYS A 153 -22.50 -1.57 -2.69
N LYS A 154 -22.10 -1.13 -3.88
CA LYS A 154 -21.27 0.06 -4.05
C LYS A 154 -21.93 1.21 -3.30
N THR A 155 -21.32 1.65 -2.20
CA THR A 155 -21.85 2.72 -1.37
C THR A 155 -21.30 4.06 -1.82
N LYS A 156 -22.12 5.08 -1.78
CA LYS A 156 -21.66 6.46 -1.98
C LYS A 156 -20.97 6.96 -0.72
N TYR A 157 -20.03 7.89 -0.90
CA TYR A 157 -19.48 8.63 0.23
C TYR A 157 -20.60 9.39 0.97
N LYS A 158 -20.71 9.14 2.28
CA LYS A 158 -21.74 9.75 3.13
C LYS A 158 -21.25 11.01 3.87
N GLY A 159 -19.95 11.31 3.78
CA GLY A 159 -19.36 12.50 4.39
C GLY A 159 -19.65 13.78 3.60
N LYS A 160 -19.33 14.93 4.20
CA LYS A 160 -19.42 16.23 3.54
C LYS A 160 -18.28 16.40 2.53
N PHE A 161 -18.58 17.02 1.39
CA PHE A 161 -17.57 17.46 0.43
C PHE A 161 -17.19 18.92 0.67
N PRO A 162 -15.95 19.34 0.29
CA PRO A 162 -15.60 20.75 0.33
C PRO A 162 -16.49 21.57 -0.63
N THR A 163 -16.86 22.78 -0.22
CA THR A 163 -17.52 23.76 -1.09
C THR A 163 -16.44 24.62 -1.73
N LEU A 164 -16.36 24.59 -3.06
CA LEU A 164 -15.40 25.36 -3.84
C LEU A 164 -16.09 26.51 -4.54
N ALA A 165 -15.54 27.71 -4.42
CA ALA A 165 -15.95 28.87 -5.19
C ALA A 165 -15.65 28.71 -6.70
N LYS A 166 -16.12 29.61 -7.53
CA LYS A 166 -15.82 29.60 -8.98
C LYS A 166 -14.31 29.79 -9.20
N GLY A 167 -13.69 28.80 -9.86
CA GLY A 167 -12.24 28.81 -10.13
C GLY A 167 -11.37 28.31 -8.97
N GLU A 168 -11.95 28.03 -7.81
CA GLU A 168 -11.19 27.54 -6.65
C GLU A 168 -10.79 26.07 -6.82
N CYS A 169 -9.60 25.74 -6.33
CA CYS A 169 -9.09 24.38 -6.21
C CYS A 169 -8.37 24.20 -4.87
N ILE A 170 -8.21 22.98 -4.44
CA ILE A 170 -7.40 22.58 -3.27
C ILE A 170 -6.16 21.90 -3.81
N GLY A 171 -4.98 22.38 -3.41
CA GLY A 171 -3.68 21.85 -3.79
C GLY A 171 -2.65 21.97 -2.68
N ARG A 172 -1.41 21.59 -2.97
CA ARG A 172 -0.32 21.59 -1.99
C ARG A 172 -0.13 22.97 -1.35
N GLY A 173 -0.07 22.98 -0.02
CA GLY A 173 0.11 24.19 0.80
C GLY A 173 -1.20 24.80 1.29
N ASP A 174 -2.35 24.39 0.73
CA ASP A 174 -3.66 24.85 1.22
C ASP A 174 -3.97 24.25 2.59
N LYS A 175 -4.73 24.99 3.40
CA LYS A 175 -5.09 24.62 4.78
C LYS A 175 -6.56 24.87 5.09
N GLY A 176 -7.01 24.24 6.17
CA GLY A 176 -8.33 24.50 6.75
C GLY A 176 -9.38 23.45 6.44
N GLU A 177 -10.63 23.78 6.73
CA GLU A 177 -11.75 22.84 6.72
C GLU A 177 -11.99 22.17 5.36
N LYS A 178 -11.79 22.89 4.26
CA LYS A 178 -11.93 22.32 2.90
C LYS A 178 -10.93 21.19 2.65
N VAL A 179 -9.68 21.35 3.12
CA VAL A 179 -8.64 20.33 3.04
C VAL A 179 -9.02 19.14 3.92
N ARG A 180 -9.49 19.37 5.14
CA ARG A 180 -9.94 18.31 6.05
C ARG A 180 -11.04 17.44 5.41
N LEU A 181 -12.02 18.07 4.82
CA LEU A 181 -13.12 17.36 4.14
C LEU A 181 -12.60 16.56 2.93
N LEU A 182 -11.64 17.11 2.20
CA LEU A 182 -10.99 16.40 1.10
C LEU A 182 -10.19 15.20 1.59
N GLN A 183 -9.39 15.34 2.67
CA GLN A 183 -8.63 14.23 3.27
C GLN A 183 -9.55 13.09 3.72
N LEU A 184 -10.71 13.40 4.34
CA LEU A 184 -11.72 12.40 4.70
C LEU A 184 -12.28 11.66 3.47
N PHE A 185 -12.59 12.38 2.40
CA PHE A 185 -13.04 11.77 1.15
C PHE A 185 -11.95 10.89 0.52
N LEU A 186 -10.72 11.38 0.44
CA LEU A 186 -9.61 10.65 -0.16
C LEU A 186 -9.29 9.37 0.63
N ASN A 187 -9.31 9.42 1.95
CA ASN A 187 -9.16 8.21 2.78
C ASN A 187 -10.31 7.21 2.56
N TRP A 188 -11.55 7.69 2.45
CA TRP A 188 -12.64 6.81 2.08
C TRP A 188 -12.47 6.23 0.67
N TYR A 189 -12.04 7.06 -0.30
CA TYR A 189 -11.92 6.67 -1.70
C TYR A 189 -10.82 5.63 -1.92
N GLY A 190 -9.61 5.89 -1.47
CA GLY A 190 -8.42 5.09 -1.77
C GLY A 190 -7.71 4.49 -0.55
N ASN A 191 -8.25 4.70 0.66
CA ASN A 191 -7.60 4.27 1.92
C ASN A 191 -6.13 4.76 2.00
N TYR A 192 -5.89 6.03 1.60
CA TYR A 192 -4.53 6.57 1.45
C TYR A 192 -3.79 6.80 2.78
N GLY A 193 -4.43 6.55 3.94
CA GLY A 193 -3.80 6.73 5.25
C GLY A 193 -3.38 8.17 5.53
N LEU A 194 -4.14 9.15 5.00
CA LEU A 194 -3.87 10.56 5.25
C LEU A 194 -4.19 10.90 6.72
N ILE A 195 -3.30 11.65 7.35
CA ILE A 195 -3.59 12.30 8.61
C ILE A 195 -4.60 13.42 8.35
N ILE A 196 -5.71 13.42 9.10
CA ILE A 196 -6.75 14.44 8.96
C ILE A 196 -6.34 15.68 9.76
N ASN A 197 -5.40 16.45 9.24
CA ASN A 197 -4.77 17.59 9.90
C ASN A 197 -5.11 18.95 9.27
N SER A 198 -5.98 18.97 8.27
CA SER A 198 -6.35 20.19 7.53
C SER A 198 -5.20 20.85 6.76
N ASP A 199 -4.12 20.14 6.47
CA ASP A 199 -2.96 20.61 5.71
C ASP A 199 -2.81 19.77 4.43
N CYS A 200 -2.84 20.41 3.27
CA CYS A 200 -2.61 19.73 2.00
C CYS A 200 -1.10 19.56 1.76
N ASP A 201 -0.54 18.62 2.48
CA ASP A 201 0.87 18.22 2.39
C ASP A 201 1.17 17.41 1.12
N ALA A 202 2.41 16.97 0.97
CA ALA A 202 2.83 16.15 -0.19
C ALA A 202 2.07 14.81 -0.28
N LYS A 203 1.64 14.22 0.86
CA LYS A 203 0.85 12.98 0.87
C LYS A 203 -0.57 13.24 0.37
N THR A 204 -1.17 14.33 0.80
CA THR A 204 -2.52 14.75 0.35
C THR A 204 -2.50 15.09 -1.14
N GLU A 205 -1.50 15.81 -1.63
CA GLU A 205 -1.31 16.06 -3.07
C GLU A 205 -1.17 14.77 -3.88
N SER A 206 -0.38 13.81 -3.38
CA SER A 206 -0.21 12.52 -4.01
C SER A 206 -1.51 11.73 -4.08
N ALA A 207 -2.33 11.78 -3.02
CA ALA A 207 -3.65 11.16 -3.01
C ALA A 207 -4.62 11.81 -3.99
N ILE A 208 -4.55 13.15 -4.17
CA ILE A 208 -5.31 13.85 -5.22
C ILE A 208 -4.90 13.34 -6.61
N LYS A 209 -3.61 13.25 -6.90
CA LYS A 209 -3.08 12.73 -8.18
C LYS A 209 -3.53 11.29 -8.43
N ASN A 210 -3.50 10.45 -7.42
CA ASN A 210 -3.98 9.07 -7.51
C ASN A 210 -5.48 8.99 -7.81
N PHE A 211 -6.29 9.81 -7.14
CA PHE A 211 -7.71 9.94 -7.44
C PHE A 211 -7.93 10.39 -8.89
N GLN A 212 -7.22 11.42 -9.35
CA GLN A 212 -7.32 11.93 -10.72
C GLN A 212 -6.96 10.86 -11.76
N THR A 213 -5.88 10.12 -11.53
CA THR A 213 -5.48 8.99 -12.40
C THR A 213 -6.57 7.93 -12.46
N SER A 214 -7.07 7.49 -11.31
CA SER A 214 -8.09 6.43 -11.21
C SER A 214 -9.40 6.83 -11.91
N GLU A 215 -9.74 8.11 -11.83
CA GLU A 215 -10.99 8.65 -12.42
C GLU A 215 -10.80 9.24 -13.82
N LYS A 216 -9.61 9.03 -14.43
CA LYS A 216 -9.27 9.49 -15.78
C LYS A 216 -9.42 11.01 -15.96
N LEU A 217 -9.01 11.76 -14.96
CA LEU A 217 -8.95 13.22 -14.97
C LEU A 217 -7.53 13.68 -15.32
N THR A 218 -7.38 14.98 -15.60
CA THR A 218 -6.04 15.60 -15.68
C THR A 218 -5.33 15.46 -14.35
N VAL A 219 -4.10 14.91 -14.35
CA VAL A 219 -3.32 14.62 -13.14
C VAL A 219 -2.42 15.83 -12.82
N ASP A 220 -3.02 16.88 -12.28
CA ASP A 220 -2.35 18.13 -11.94
C ASP A 220 -2.12 18.31 -10.42
N GLY A 221 -2.72 17.46 -9.58
CA GLY A 221 -2.64 17.56 -8.13
C GLY A 221 -3.56 18.65 -7.55
N LEU A 222 -4.45 19.23 -8.35
CA LEU A 222 -5.39 20.27 -7.95
C LEU A 222 -6.82 19.70 -7.90
N PHE A 223 -7.41 19.64 -6.71
CA PHE A 223 -8.79 19.19 -6.54
C PHE A 223 -9.77 20.34 -6.79
N GLY A 224 -10.07 20.58 -8.05
CA GLY A 224 -10.99 21.62 -8.50
C GLY A 224 -12.40 21.09 -8.81
N LYS A 225 -13.20 21.92 -9.52
CA LYS A 225 -14.61 21.64 -9.87
C LYS A 225 -14.79 20.28 -10.58
N LYS A 226 -13.91 19.92 -11.51
CA LYS A 226 -13.97 18.64 -12.25
C LYS A 226 -13.76 17.45 -11.31
N SER A 227 -12.73 17.52 -10.45
CA SER A 227 -12.44 16.50 -9.44
C SER A 227 -13.59 16.35 -8.44
N LEU A 228 -14.15 17.47 -7.96
CA LEU A 228 -15.28 17.47 -7.04
C LEU A 228 -16.56 16.87 -7.68
N ALA A 229 -16.86 17.23 -8.92
CA ALA A 229 -17.99 16.68 -9.65
C ALA A 229 -17.89 15.17 -9.85
N LYS A 230 -16.68 14.68 -10.10
CA LYS A 230 -16.40 13.26 -10.22
C LYS A 230 -16.49 12.54 -8.86
N ALA A 231 -15.92 13.13 -7.81
CA ALA A 231 -15.96 12.62 -6.44
C ALA A 231 -17.38 12.37 -5.93
N LYS A 232 -18.31 13.29 -6.22
CA LYS A 232 -19.74 13.18 -5.85
C LYS A 232 -20.47 12.01 -6.54
N LYS A 233 -19.96 11.51 -7.66
CA LYS A 233 -20.55 10.41 -8.44
C LYS A 233 -19.94 9.05 -8.12
N VAL A 234 -18.79 9.02 -7.47
CA VAL A 234 -18.07 7.77 -7.14
C VAL A 234 -18.88 6.92 -6.16
N LYS A 235 -18.90 5.62 -6.42
CA LYS A 235 -19.42 4.58 -5.53
C LYS A 235 -18.31 3.55 -5.31
N LYS A 236 -18.05 3.19 -4.06
CA LYS A 236 -17.05 2.19 -3.65
C LYS A 236 -17.74 0.96 -3.06
#